data_6dd18619220e1fb85c1befbf9f4d1d3d
#
_entry.id   6dd18619220e1fb85c1befbf9f4d1d3d
#
_cell.length_a   1.000
_cell.length_b   1.000
_cell.length_c   1.000
_cell.angle_alpha   90.00
_cell.angle_beta   90.00
_cell.angle_gamma   90.00
#
_symmetry.space_group_name_H-M   'P 1'
#
loop_
_entity.id
_entity.type
_entity.pdbx_description
1 polymer ?
#
loop_
_entity_poly.entity_id
_entity_poly.type
_entity_poly.pdbx_seq_one_letter_code
_entity_poly.pdbx_strand_id
1 'polypeptide(L)'
;LDNGVRKITWPTTRLSVVRIGGAKPRDLVLVRGIEPSMRWRSFCNEILGFAHELGVEMVVILGALLGDTPHTRPVPVSGVTSDPDLARTMDLEETKYEGPTGIVGILQEACTHAGVPAVSLWAAVPHYVSQPPNPKATLALLNRLEDLIDIRIPLGELPEDARAWQLGVDQLAAEDSEVAEYVQTLEEARDTADLPEASGDAIAREFERYLRRRDPAGPPAEAGDGSYLRDTSSGLTRPPKRKPDPAGEEPPAPDEDDTPPEA
;
A
#
# COMPACT_ATOMS: atom_id res chain seq x y z
N LEU A 1 23.20 30.62 16.36
CA LEU A 1 23.40 31.33 17.65
C LEU A 1 22.05 31.88 18.11
N ASP A 2 21.65 31.51 19.31
CA ASP A 2 20.44 32.08 19.93
C ASP A 2 20.92 33.09 20.97
N ASN A 3 20.63 34.38 20.75
CA ASN A 3 21.13 35.49 21.53
C ASN A 3 22.66 35.47 21.81
N GLY A 4 23.46 35.10 20.78
CA GLY A 4 24.92 35.02 20.89
C GLY A 4 25.46 33.74 21.54
N VAL A 5 24.61 32.87 22.02
CA VAL A 5 25.00 31.57 22.61
C VAL A 5 24.88 30.45 21.58
N ARG A 6 25.91 29.60 21.52
CA ARG A 6 25.87 28.42 20.65
C ARG A 6 24.84 27.41 21.20
N LYS A 7 23.78 27.15 20.39
CA LYS A 7 22.77 26.15 20.69
C LYS A 7 22.96 24.96 19.74
N ILE A 8 23.05 23.76 20.29
CA ILE A 8 23.07 22.51 19.52
C ILE A 8 21.65 21.95 19.52
N THR A 9 21.10 21.74 18.32
CA THR A 9 19.80 21.08 18.14
C THR A 9 20.07 19.69 17.53
N TRP A 10 19.70 18.67 18.29
CA TRP A 10 19.79 17.29 17.80
C TRP A 10 18.57 16.94 16.99
N PRO A 11 18.75 16.22 15.86
CA PRO A 11 17.60 15.62 15.18
C PRO A 11 16.94 14.60 16.10
N THR A 12 15.62 14.65 16.17
CA THR A 12 14.84 13.77 17.03
C THR A 12 13.72 13.11 16.23
N THR A 13 13.44 11.85 16.54
CA THR A 13 12.20 11.20 16.12
C THR A 13 11.18 11.38 17.23
N ARG A 14 9.99 11.83 16.88
CA ARG A 14 8.89 12.09 17.81
C ARG A 14 7.78 11.07 17.59
N LEU A 15 7.33 10.47 18.67
CA LEU A 15 6.11 9.67 18.70
C LEU A 15 4.99 10.51 19.31
N SER A 16 3.83 10.48 18.69
CA SER A 16 2.63 11.18 19.18
C SER A 16 1.44 10.25 19.03
N VAL A 17 0.56 10.22 20.03
CA VAL A 17 -0.67 9.41 19.99
C VAL A 17 -1.85 10.33 19.73
N VAL A 18 -2.68 9.95 18.77
CA VAL A 18 -3.93 10.62 18.42
C VAL A 18 -5.07 9.62 18.49
N ARG A 19 -6.07 9.92 19.30
CA ARG A 19 -7.30 9.11 19.34
C ARG A 19 -8.26 9.59 18.27
N ILE A 20 -8.64 8.69 17.38
CA ILE A 20 -9.67 8.93 16.37
C ILE A 20 -10.95 8.27 16.84
N GLY A 21 -11.99 9.11 16.99
CA GLY A 21 -13.33 8.66 17.36
C GLY A 21 -14.11 8.09 16.16
N GLY A 22 -15.26 7.48 16.44
CA GLY A 22 -16.16 6.93 15.43
C GLY A 22 -16.83 5.67 15.93
N ALA A 23 -17.43 4.90 15.03
CA ALA A 23 -18.06 3.63 15.36
C ALA A 23 -17.05 2.57 15.88
N LYS A 24 -15.82 2.68 15.42
CA LYS A 24 -14.68 1.85 15.85
C LYS A 24 -13.52 2.77 16.25
N PRO A 25 -13.47 3.27 17.49
CA PRO A 25 -12.39 4.17 17.91
C PRO A 25 -11.05 3.47 17.85
N ARG A 26 -10.02 4.19 17.38
CA ARG A 26 -8.65 3.71 17.29
C ARG A 26 -7.68 4.76 17.80
N ASP A 27 -6.56 4.32 18.30
CA ASP A 27 -5.43 5.16 18.63
C ASP A 27 -4.40 5.04 17.51
N LEU A 28 -4.00 6.18 16.92
CA LEU A 28 -2.92 6.22 15.95
C LEU A 28 -1.65 6.71 16.63
N VAL A 29 -0.58 5.96 16.49
CA VAL A 29 0.76 6.35 16.90
C VAL A 29 1.48 6.93 15.68
N LEU A 30 1.72 8.23 15.69
CA LEU A 30 2.41 8.95 14.62
C LEU A 30 3.90 9.00 14.92
N VAL A 31 4.71 8.41 14.05
CA VAL A 31 6.18 8.47 14.12
C VAL A 31 6.66 9.49 13.09
N ARG A 32 7.29 10.57 13.54
CA ARG A 32 7.78 11.65 12.69
C ARG A 32 9.21 12.03 13.07
N GLY A 33 10.09 12.06 12.09
CA GLY A 33 11.49 12.44 12.28
C GLY A 33 12.19 12.58 10.94
N ILE A 34 13.48 12.89 11.00
CA ILE A 34 14.34 12.83 9.82
C ILE A 34 14.84 11.40 9.64
N GLU A 35 15.17 11.05 8.42
CA GLU A 35 15.78 9.75 8.12
C GLU A 35 17.12 9.61 8.85
N PRO A 36 17.32 8.54 9.64
CA PRO A 36 18.61 8.31 10.30
C PRO A 36 19.65 7.90 9.25
N SER A 37 20.83 8.54 9.29
CA SER A 37 21.95 8.23 8.38
C SER A 37 22.68 6.96 8.76
N MET A 38 22.59 6.51 10.04
CA MET A 38 23.34 5.38 10.58
C MET A 38 22.52 4.66 11.66
N ARG A 39 23.00 3.46 12.05
CA ARG A 39 22.46 2.67 13.18
C ARG A 39 21.00 2.25 12.98
N TRP A 40 20.62 1.96 11.74
CA TRP A 40 19.26 1.61 11.35
C TRP A 40 18.68 0.46 12.18
N ARG A 41 19.49 -0.57 12.47
CA ARG A 41 19.04 -1.68 13.33
C ARG A 41 18.61 -1.20 14.71
N SER A 42 19.41 -0.31 15.34
CA SER A 42 19.06 0.25 16.67
C SER A 42 17.78 1.08 16.57
N PHE A 43 17.66 1.90 15.54
CA PHE A 43 16.47 2.71 15.29
C PHE A 43 15.21 1.83 15.12
N CYS A 44 15.27 0.80 14.28
CA CYS A 44 14.13 -0.12 14.10
C CYS A 44 13.79 -0.86 15.39
N ASN A 45 14.79 -1.32 16.16
CA ASN A 45 14.55 -1.98 17.43
C ASN A 45 13.86 -1.06 18.45
N GLU A 46 14.23 0.23 18.50
CA GLU A 46 13.56 1.20 19.36
C GLU A 46 12.10 1.43 18.93
N ILE A 47 11.84 1.61 17.63
CA ILE A 47 10.48 1.77 17.10
C ILE A 47 9.63 0.53 17.38
N LEU A 48 10.17 -0.68 17.15
CA LEU A 48 9.48 -1.94 17.44
C LEU A 48 9.25 -2.16 18.93
N GLY A 49 10.18 -1.71 19.79
CA GLY A 49 10.00 -1.71 21.25
C GLY A 49 8.77 -0.88 21.65
N PHE A 50 8.65 0.34 21.16
CA PHE A 50 7.46 1.18 21.37
C PHE A 50 6.20 0.57 20.77
N ALA A 51 6.29 -0.01 19.57
CA ALA A 51 5.14 -0.68 18.95
C ALA A 51 4.62 -1.82 19.84
N HIS A 52 5.52 -2.61 20.41
CA HIS A 52 5.16 -3.69 21.33
C HIS A 52 4.56 -3.15 22.65
N GLU A 53 5.20 -2.15 23.28
CA GLU A 53 4.71 -1.55 24.52
C GLU A 53 3.32 -0.91 24.38
N LEU A 54 3.04 -0.32 23.22
CA LEU A 54 1.78 0.33 22.92
C LEU A 54 0.71 -0.63 22.33
N GLY A 55 1.06 -1.89 22.11
CA GLY A 55 0.15 -2.87 21.53
C GLY A 55 -0.26 -2.54 20.09
N VAL A 56 0.68 -2.06 19.28
CA VAL A 56 0.44 -1.71 17.88
C VAL A 56 0.09 -2.95 17.09
N GLU A 57 -1.07 -2.93 16.42
CA GLU A 57 -1.59 -4.04 15.62
C GLU A 57 -1.04 -4.05 14.18
N MET A 58 -0.71 -2.87 13.65
CA MET A 58 -0.20 -2.72 12.28
C MET A 58 0.65 -1.45 12.15
N VAL A 59 1.70 -1.52 11.37
CA VAL A 59 2.53 -0.38 10.98
C VAL A 59 2.22 0.01 9.54
N VAL A 60 1.86 1.29 9.31
CA VAL A 60 1.68 1.83 7.97
C VAL A 60 2.77 2.86 7.70
N ILE A 61 3.54 2.63 6.65
CA ILE A 61 4.64 3.50 6.23
C ILE A 61 4.18 4.32 5.03
N LEU A 62 4.32 5.64 5.11
CA LEU A 62 3.92 6.55 4.04
C LEU A 62 5.16 7.08 3.35
N GLY A 63 5.22 6.95 2.03
CA GLY A 63 6.31 7.40 1.21
C GLY A 63 5.85 8.04 -0.10
N ALA A 64 6.79 8.70 -0.78
CA ALA A 64 6.60 9.18 -2.13
C ALA A 64 7.83 8.83 -2.97
N LEU A 65 7.61 8.57 -4.24
CA LEU A 65 8.67 8.30 -5.21
C LEU A 65 8.43 9.13 -6.47
N LEU A 66 9.50 9.46 -7.16
CA LEU A 66 9.39 10.10 -8.47
C LEU A 66 8.95 9.06 -9.50
N GLY A 67 7.99 9.45 -10.34
CA GLY A 67 7.43 8.58 -11.36
C GLY A 67 6.99 9.33 -12.61
N ASP A 68 6.79 8.57 -13.67
CA ASP A 68 6.27 9.06 -14.94
C ASP A 68 4.75 9.17 -14.86
N THR A 69 4.29 10.21 -14.16
CA THR A 69 2.87 10.48 -13.94
C THR A 69 2.58 11.96 -14.18
N PRO A 70 1.48 12.31 -14.85
CA PRO A 70 1.12 13.71 -15.06
C PRO A 70 0.46 14.28 -13.81
N HIS A 71 0.75 15.55 -13.51
CA HIS A 71 0.12 16.26 -12.39
C HIS A 71 -1.37 16.51 -12.60
N THR A 72 -1.86 16.42 -13.83
CA THR A 72 -3.27 16.65 -14.23
C THR A 72 -4.18 15.47 -13.95
N ARG A 73 -3.62 14.27 -13.72
CA ARG A 73 -4.37 13.05 -13.38
C ARG A 73 -4.34 12.77 -11.88
N PRO A 74 -5.21 11.88 -11.36
CA PRO A 74 -5.12 11.42 -9.98
C PRO A 74 -3.75 10.84 -9.68
N VAL A 75 -3.21 11.16 -8.49
CA VAL A 75 -1.91 10.62 -8.05
C VAL A 75 -2.04 9.12 -7.80
N PRO A 76 -1.26 8.28 -8.49
CA PRO A 76 -1.23 6.85 -8.20
C PRO A 76 -0.64 6.59 -6.81
N VAL A 77 -1.31 5.76 -6.02
CA VAL A 77 -0.81 5.29 -4.73
C VAL A 77 -0.80 3.77 -4.74
N SER A 78 0.39 3.20 -4.75
CA SER A 78 0.59 1.77 -4.58
C SER A 78 0.69 1.40 -3.10
N GLY A 79 0.13 0.26 -2.74
CA GLY A 79 0.27 -0.33 -1.42
C GLY A 79 1.02 -1.65 -1.52
N VAL A 80 2.11 -1.81 -0.78
CA VAL A 80 2.94 -3.01 -0.81
C VAL A 80 3.15 -3.59 0.58
N THR A 81 3.24 -4.90 0.65
CA THR A 81 3.58 -5.63 1.88
C THR A 81 4.45 -6.85 1.55
N SER A 82 5.21 -7.32 2.54
CA SER A 82 5.96 -8.58 2.45
C SER A 82 5.15 -9.79 2.94
N ASP A 83 3.94 -9.56 3.45
CA ASP A 83 3.04 -10.60 3.96
C ASP A 83 2.01 -10.99 2.89
N PRO A 84 2.04 -12.23 2.33
CA PRO A 84 1.11 -12.64 1.29
C PRO A 84 -0.35 -12.72 1.74
N ASP A 85 -0.60 -12.98 3.03
CA ASP A 85 -1.96 -13.03 3.56
C ASP A 85 -2.55 -11.62 3.70
N LEU A 86 -1.72 -10.68 4.15
CA LEU A 86 -2.07 -9.27 4.22
C LEU A 86 -2.28 -8.69 2.82
N ALA A 87 -1.42 -9.05 1.84
CA ALA A 87 -1.56 -8.64 0.45
C ALA A 87 -2.93 -9.01 -0.11
N ARG A 88 -3.35 -10.27 0.08
CA ARG A 88 -4.65 -10.76 -0.41
C ARG A 88 -5.84 -10.15 0.31
N THR A 89 -5.73 -9.93 1.64
CA THR A 89 -6.84 -9.44 2.46
C THR A 89 -7.11 -7.96 2.25
N MET A 90 -6.07 -7.17 2.00
CA MET A 90 -6.14 -5.71 1.89
C MET A 90 -6.00 -5.19 0.45
N ASP A 91 -6.00 -6.07 -0.54
CA ASP A 91 -5.81 -5.74 -1.97
C ASP A 91 -4.53 -4.90 -2.18
N LEU A 92 -3.40 -5.49 -1.73
CA LEU A 92 -2.08 -4.90 -1.81
C LEU A 92 -1.19 -5.75 -2.72
N GLU A 93 -0.13 -5.15 -3.23
CA GLU A 93 0.89 -5.86 -3.99
C GLU A 93 1.90 -6.52 -3.05
N GLU A 94 2.38 -7.70 -3.41
CA GLU A 94 3.56 -8.27 -2.77
C GLU A 94 4.81 -7.53 -3.25
N THR A 95 5.68 -7.16 -2.31
CA THR A 95 6.94 -6.50 -2.69
C THR A 95 7.84 -7.44 -3.49
N LYS A 96 8.25 -6.97 -4.68
CA LYS A 96 9.22 -7.66 -5.55
C LYS A 96 10.44 -6.76 -5.81
N TYR A 97 10.56 -5.69 -5.05
CA TYR A 97 11.61 -4.72 -5.26
C TYR A 97 12.96 -5.28 -4.79
N GLU A 98 13.91 -5.28 -5.72
CA GLU A 98 15.32 -5.59 -5.45
C GLU A 98 16.17 -4.37 -5.84
N GLY A 99 16.78 -3.73 -4.85
CA GLY A 99 17.58 -2.56 -5.10
C GLY A 99 17.98 -1.80 -3.82
N PRO A 100 18.58 -0.61 -3.97
CA PRO A 100 18.94 0.24 -2.83
C PRO A 100 17.71 0.55 -1.98
N THR A 101 17.82 0.42 -0.67
CA THR A 101 16.73 0.68 0.26
C THR A 101 17.10 1.74 1.28
N GLY A 102 16.08 2.50 1.75
CA GLY A 102 16.18 3.44 2.84
C GLY A 102 15.63 2.87 4.14
N ILE A 103 15.55 3.71 5.17
CA ILE A 103 15.05 3.31 6.49
C ILE A 103 13.62 2.78 6.45
N VAL A 104 12.77 3.27 5.54
CA VAL A 104 11.38 2.82 5.40
C VAL A 104 11.29 1.35 4.98
N GLY A 105 12.10 0.92 4.00
CA GLY A 105 12.16 -0.48 3.59
C GLY A 105 12.76 -1.38 4.68
N ILE A 106 13.83 -0.92 5.35
CA ILE A 106 14.45 -1.65 6.46
C ILE A 106 13.47 -1.76 7.65
N LEU A 107 12.68 -0.73 7.94
CA LEU A 107 11.67 -0.79 9.00
C LEU A 107 10.55 -1.77 8.65
N GLN A 108 10.07 -1.79 7.41
CA GLN A 108 9.08 -2.76 6.95
C GLN A 108 9.57 -4.19 7.13
N GLU A 109 10.80 -4.47 6.71
CA GLU A 109 11.43 -5.79 6.88
C GLU A 109 11.61 -6.16 8.35
N ALA A 110 12.02 -5.20 9.19
CA ALA A 110 12.13 -5.40 10.63
C ALA A 110 10.77 -5.72 11.29
N CYS A 111 9.68 -5.08 10.84
CA CYS A 111 8.32 -5.40 11.29
C CYS A 111 7.94 -6.84 10.91
N THR A 112 8.19 -7.25 9.67
CA THR A 112 7.93 -8.62 9.19
C THR A 112 8.67 -9.65 10.04
N HIS A 113 9.95 -9.45 10.31
CA HIS A 113 10.76 -10.33 11.17
C HIS A 113 10.27 -10.36 12.63
N ALA A 114 9.70 -9.27 13.11
CA ALA A 114 9.12 -9.19 14.46
C ALA A 114 7.67 -9.71 14.54
N GLY A 115 7.09 -10.16 13.43
CA GLY A 115 5.70 -10.62 13.37
C GLY A 115 4.68 -9.48 13.52
N VAL A 116 5.07 -8.24 13.23
CA VAL A 116 4.18 -7.07 13.22
C VAL A 116 3.72 -6.82 11.79
N PRO A 117 2.40 -6.87 11.49
CA PRO A 117 1.88 -6.56 10.17
C PRO A 117 2.34 -5.18 9.70
N ALA A 118 2.88 -5.08 8.48
CA ALA A 118 3.39 -3.83 7.96
C ALA A 118 3.00 -3.62 6.49
N VAL A 119 2.59 -2.40 6.18
CA VAL A 119 2.20 -1.95 4.83
C VAL A 119 2.94 -0.67 4.51
N SER A 120 3.46 -0.56 3.30
CA SER A 120 3.98 0.71 2.75
C SER A 120 3.06 1.24 1.68
N LEU A 121 2.67 2.51 1.79
CA LEU A 121 1.92 3.25 0.78
C LEU A 121 2.85 4.25 0.09
N TRP A 122 2.92 4.20 -1.24
CA TRP A 122 3.80 5.04 -2.04
C TRP A 122 3.03 5.86 -3.06
N ALA A 123 3.10 7.18 -2.94
CA ALA A 123 2.54 8.10 -3.94
C ALA A 123 3.56 8.39 -5.04
N ALA A 124 3.16 8.24 -6.30
CA ALA A 124 3.97 8.64 -7.43
C ALA A 124 3.89 10.16 -7.63
N VAL A 125 5.06 10.84 -7.65
CA VAL A 125 5.19 12.29 -7.82
C VAL A 125 5.88 12.57 -9.14
N PRO A 126 5.35 13.51 -9.97
CA PRO A 126 5.97 13.84 -11.25
C PRO A 126 7.40 14.35 -11.09
N HIS A 127 8.32 13.87 -11.96
CA HIS A 127 9.73 14.29 -11.95
C HIS A 127 9.92 15.79 -12.13
N TYR A 128 9.10 16.43 -12.97
CA TYR A 128 9.21 17.85 -13.30
C TYR A 128 8.72 18.79 -12.20
N VAL A 129 8.06 18.27 -11.14
CA VAL A 129 7.59 19.03 -9.96
C VAL A 129 7.94 18.30 -8.67
N SER A 130 9.17 17.85 -8.56
CA SER A 130 9.67 17.04 -7.43
C SER A 130 9.85 17.81 -6.13
N GLN A 131 9.79 19.15 -6.16
CA GLN A 131 10.04 19.98 -4.98
C GLN A 131 8.88 19.90 -3.98
N PRO A 132 9.17 19.69 -2.68
CA PRO A 132 8.15 19.76 -1.64
C PRO A 132 7.72 21.21 -1.38
N PRO A 133 6.48 21.44 -0.91
CA PRO A 133 5.46 20.44 -0.59
C PRO A 133 4.66 19.98 -1.82
N ASN A 134 4.13 18.74 -1.76
CA ASN A 134 3.16 18.27 -2.73
C ASN A 134 1.86 17.87 -2.01
N PRO A 135 0.93 18.84 -1.83
CA PRO A 135 -0.32 18.58 -1.12
C PRO A 135 -1.25 17.61 -1.85
N LYS A 136 -1.16 17.53 -3.19
CA LYS A 136 -1.96 16.58 -3.98
C LYS A 136 -1.53 15.14 -3.71
N ALA A 137 -0.24 14.86 -3.63
CA ALA A 137 0.27 13.53 -3.25
C ALA A 137 -0.04 13.20 -1.79
N THR A 138 0.07 14.17 -0.89
CA THR A 138 -0.32 14.00 0.52
C THR A 138 -1.79 13.63 0.65
N LEU A 139 -2.68 14.33 -0.07
CA LEU A 139 -4.11 14.05 -0.08
C LEU A 139 -4.40 12.63 -0.59
N ALA A 140 -3.73 12.21 -1.66
CA ALA A 140 -3.90 10.86 -2.21
C ALA A 140 -3.46 9.78 -1.22
N LEU A 141 -2.32 9.97 -0.53
CA LEU A 141 -1.85 9.06 0.53
C LEU A 141 -2.84 8.95 1.68
N LEU A 142 -3.39 10.08 2.15
CA LEU A 142 -4.35 10.08 3.26
C LEU A 142 -5.67 9.41 2.86
N ASN A 143 -6.17 9.63 1.64
CA ASN A 143 -7.34 8.93 1.14
C ASN A 143 -7.11 7.41 1.08
N ARG A 144 -5.95 6.97 0.59
CA ARG A 144 -5.61 5.54 0.56
C ARG A 144 -5.45 4.96 1.96
N LEU A 145 -4.90 5.74 2.90
CA LEU A 145 -4.80 5.35 4.30
C LEU A 145 -6.19 5.21 4.94
N GLU A 146 -7.12 6.15 4.69
CA GLU A 146 -8.51 6.04 5.16
C GLU A 146 -9.16 4.73 4.70
N ASP A 147 -9.00 4.40 3.41
CA ASP A 147 -9.53 3.15 2.83
C ASP A 147 -8.89 1.91 3.48
N LEU A 148 -7.57 1.96 3.74
CA LEU A 148 -6.82 0.84 4.30
C LEU A 148 -7.23 0.52 5.75
N ILE A 149 -7.40 1.55 6.58
CA ILE A 149 -7.63 1.38 8.02
C ILE A 149 -9.10 1.61 8.44
N ASP A 150 -9.98 1.90 7.49
CA ASP A 150 -11.43 2.17 7.71
C ASP A 150 -11.66 3.26 8.77
N ILE A 151 -10.93 4.36 8.67
CA ILE A 151 -11.03 5.51 9.59
C ILE A 151 -11.07 6.81 8.80
N ARG A 152 -11.95 7.73 9.19
CA ARG A 152 -12.00 9.09 8.64
C ARG A 152 -10.91 9.98 9.24
N ILE A 153 -10.07 10.55 8.38
CA ILE A 153 -9.01 11.48 8.75
C ILE A 153 -9.46 12.91 8.44
N PRO A 154 -9.47 13.85 9.41
CA PRO A 154 -9.78 15.24 9.12
C PRO A 154 -8.72 15.86 8.20
N LEU A 155 -9.10 16.22 6.99
CA LEU A 155 -8.17 16.73 5.96
C LEU A 155 -7.89 18.24 6.08
N GLY A 156 -8.71 18.99 6.84
CA GLY A 156 -8.55 20.44 6.97
C GLY A 156 -8.57 21.16 5.61
N GLU A 157 -7.61 22.03 5.38
CA GLU A 157 -7.45 22.83 4.14
C GLU A 157 -6.71 22.07 3.03
N LEU A 158 -6.26 20.85 3.28
CA LEU A 158 -5.45 20.06 2.33
C LEU A 158 -6.10 19.89 0.94
N PRO A 159 -7.43 19.70 0.81
CA PRO A 159 -8.07 19.62 -0.50
C PRO A 159 -7.98 20.93 -1.30
N GLU A 160 -8.07 22.08 -0.63
CA GLU A 160 -7.89 23.41 -1.22
C GLU A 160 -6.44 23.62 -1.64
N ASP A 161 -5.49 23.27 -0.77
CA ASP A 161 -4.05 23.36 -1.05
C ASP A 161 -3.67 22.47 -2.25
N ALA A 162 -4.24 21.28 -2.36
CA ALA A 162 -4.00 20.38 -3.48
C ALA A 162 -4.49 20.97 -4.81
N ARG A 163 -5.64 21.64 -4.82
CA ARG A 163 -6.15 22.35 -6.00
C ARG A 163 -5.29 23.53 -6.37
N ALA A 164 -4.91 24.36 -5.39
CA ALA A 164 -4.05 25.51 -5.60
C ALA A 164 -2.67 25.09 -6.14
N TRP A 165 -2.10 24.02 -5.60
CA TRP A 165 -0.86 23.44 -6.09
C TRP A 165 -0.99 22.97 -7.55
N GLN A 166 -2.06 22.26 -7.90
CA GLN A 166 -2.28 21.81 -9.27
C GLN A 166 -2.37 23.00 -10.25
N LEU A 167 -3.15 24.03 -9.92
CA LEU A 167 -3.25 25.24 -10.74
C LEU A 167 -1.89 25.93 -10.93
N GLY A 168 -1.08 25.97 -9.89
CA GLY A 168 0.28 26.51 -9.99
C GLY A 168 1.18 25.70 -10.93
N VAL A 169 1.07 24.37 -10.89
CA VAL A 169 1.83 23.50 -11.80
C VAL A 169 1.32 23.58 -13.22
N ASP A 170 -0.01 23.70 -13.43
CA ASP A 170 -0.61 23.92 -14.75
C ASP A 170 -0.03 25.19 -15.42
N GLN A 171 0.14 26.28 -14.65
CA GLN A 171 0.74 27.51 -15.14
C GLN A 171 2.21 27.35 -15.51
N LEU A 172 3.00 26.70 -14.63
CA LEU A 172 4.41 26.44 -14.89
C LEU A 172 4.60 25.56 -16.14
N ALA A 173 3.77 24.53 -16.31
CA ALA A 173 3.85 23.66 -17.47
C ALA A 173 3.43 24.39 -18.76
N ALA A 174 2.51 25.35 -18.71
CA ALA A 174 2.11 26.16 -19.85
C ALA A 174 3.17 27.19 -20.29
N GLU A 175 4.07 27.63 -19.42
CA GLU A 175 5.16 28.55 -19.72
C GLU A 175 6.35 27.89 -20.45
N ASP A 176 6.46 26.55 -20.35
CA ASP A 176 7.55 25.76 -20.95
C ASP A 176 6.96 24.71 -21.93
N SER A 177 7.24 24.92 -23.23
CA SER A 177 6.69 24.02 -24.27
C SER A 177 7.23 22.59 -24.18
N GLU A 178 8.46 22.37 -23.71
CA GLU A 178 9.03 21.03 -23.55
C GLU A 178 8.33 20.29 -22.41
N VAL A 179 8.04 21.01 -21.32
CA VAL A 179 7.28 20.46 -20.20
C VAL A 179 5.84 20.17 -20.61
N ALA A 180 5.20 21.06 -21.38
CA ALA A 180 3.84 20.86 -21.87
C ALA A 180 3.71 19.60 -22.76
N GLU A 181 4.62 19.40 -23.71
CA GLU A 181 4.67 18.21 -24.56
C GLU A 181 4.94 16.93 -23.74
N TYR A 182 5.81 17.02 -22.76
CA TYR A 182 6.08 15.90 -21.86
C TYR A 182 4.85 15.52 -21.04
N VAL A 183 4.14 16.50 -20.46
CA VAL A 183 2.90 16.27 -19.71
C VAL A 183 1.86 15.60 -20.61
N GLN A 184 1.69 16.08 -21.85
CA GLN A 184 0.76 15.47 -22.81
C GLN A 184 1.11 14.01 -23.10
N THR A 185 2.39 13.69 -23.28
CA THR A 185 2.86 12.31 -23.49
C THR A 185 2.52 11.41 -22.28
N LEU A 186 2.70 11.93 -21.05
CA LEU A 186 2.36 11.21 -19.85
C LEU A 186 0.85 11.01 -19.69
N GLU A 187 0.04 11.99 -20.07
CA GLU A 187 -1.41 11.88 -20.08
C GLU A 187 -1.90 10.79 -21.04
N GLU A 188 -1.41 10.79 -22.27
CA GLU A 188 -1.75 9.78 -23.27
C GLU A 188 -1.36 8.37 -22.82
N ALA A 189 -0.17 8.22 -22.23
CA ALA A 189 0.30 6.95 -21.68
C ALA A 189 -0.58 6.49 -20.51
N ARG A 190 -0.95 7.40 -19.62
CA ARG A 190 -1.79 7.11 -18.47
C ARG A 190 -3.22 6.75 -18.88
N ASP A 191 -3.83 7.56 -19.73
CA ASP A 191 -5.18 7.34 -20.21
C ASP A 191 -5.29 6.01 -20.99
N THR A 192 -4.23 5.62 -21.71
CA THR A 192 -4.13 4.32 -22.38
C THR A 192 -4.03 3.16 -21.40
N ALA A 193 -3.25 3.32 -20.33
CA ALA A 193 -3.10 2.29 -19.29
C ALA A 193 -4.39 2.12 -18.44
N ASP A 194 -5.12 3.21 -18.23
CA ASP A 194 -6.39 3.20 -17.49
C ASP A 194 -7.60 2.80 -18.38
N LEU A 195 -7.40 2.62 -19.70
CA LEU A 195 -8.43 1.99 -20.54
C LEU A 195 -8.68 0.58 -19.97
N PRO A 196 -9.90 0.28 -19.51
CA PRO A 196 -10.20 -1.07 -19.10
C PRO A 196 -9.91 -1.95 -20.31
N GLU A 197 -8.97 -2.87 -20.19
CA GLU A 197 -9.06 -4.05 -21.03
C GLU A 197 -10.51 -4.48 -20.93
N ALA A 198 -11.18 -4.56 -22.08
CA ALA A 198 -12.61 -4.87 -22.16
C ALA A 198 -12.83 -6.36 -21.77
N SER A 199 -12.40 -6.73 -20.56
CA SER A 199 -12.73 -8.00 -19.94
C SER A 199 -14.10 -7.82 -19.29
N GLY A 200 -15.04 -8.70 -19.64
CA GLY A 200 -16.37 -8.73 -19.04
C GLY A 200 -16.33 -8.66 -17.50
N ASP A 201 -15.25 -9.15 -16.87
CA ASP A 201 -15.02 -9.12 -15.42
C ASP A 201 -14.71 -7.73 -14.85
N ALA A 202 -14.05 -6.85 -15.62
CA ALA A 202 -13.82 -5.46 -15.21
C ALA A 202 -15.11 -4.66 -15.24
N ILE A 203 -15.92 -4.86 -16.30
CA ILE A 203 -17.23 -4.24 -16.46
C ILE A 203 -18.20 -4.72 -15.37
N ALA A 204 -18.19 -6.03 -15.05
CA ALA A 204 -19.02 -6.60 -14.01
C ALA A 204 -18.68 -6.03 -12.62
N ARG A 205 -17.40 -5.93 -12.28
CA ARG A 205 -16.93 -5.34 -11.01
C ARG A 205 -17.28 -3.86 -10.85
N GLU A 206 -17.16 -3.08 -11.94
CA GLU A 206 -17.55 -1.66 -11.92
C GLU A 206 -19.06 -1.50 -11.77
N PHE A 207 -19.85 -2.37 -12.44
CA PHE A 207 -21.29 -2.39 -12.35
C PHE A 207 -21.77 -2.82 -10.94
N GLU A 208 -21.16 -3.82 -10.32
CA GLU A 208 -21.42 -4.20 -8.93
C GLU A 208 -21.10 -3.06 -7.95
N ARG A 209 -19.99 -2.35 -8.16
CA ARG A 209 -19.61 -1.20 -7.34
C ARG A 209 -20.64 -0.06 -7.50
N TYR A 210 -21.10 0.19 -8.71
CA TYR A 210 -22.14 1.18 -9.00
C TYR A 210 -23.47 0.81 -8.31
N LEU A 211 -23.89 -0.45 -8.37
CA LEU A 211 -25.12 -0.93 -7.75
C LEU A 211 -25.04 -0.83 -6.21
N ARG A 212 -23.93 -1.19 -5.60
CA ARG A 212 -23.72 -1.05 -4.13
C ARG A 212 -23.79 0.40 -3.66
N ARG A 213 -23.41 1.36 -4.50
CA ARG A 213 -23.52 2.79 -4.17
C ARG A 213 -24.93 3.34 -4.32
N ARG A 214 -25.74 2.71 -5.15
CA ARG A 214 -27.10 3.20 -5.48
C ARG A 214 -28.19 2.63 -4.57
N ASP A 215 -27.93 1.54 -3.85
CA ASP A 215 -28.91 0.85 -2.98
C ASP A 215 -28.44 0.81 -1.52
N PRO A 216 -28.54 1.92 -0.76
CA PRO A 216 -28.33 1.88 0.68
C PRO A 216 -29.56 1.41 1.47
N ALA A 217 -30.71 1.07 0.82
CA ALA A 217 -31.92 0.59 1.48
C ALA A 217 -32.84 -0.15 0.48
N GLY A 218 -32.47 -1.38 0.14
CA GLY A 218 -33.43 -2.31 -0.45
C GLY A 218 -34.00 -3.24 0.62
N PRO A 219 -35.31 -3.57 0.62
CA PRO A 219 -35.88 -4.53 1.57
C PRO A 219 -35.30 -5.93 1.33
N PRO A 220 -35.26 -6.79 2.38
CA PRO A 220 -34.76 -8.15 2.22
C PRO A 220 -35.63 -8.90 1.21
N ALA A 221 -35.02 -9.46 0.18
CA ALA A 221 -35.68 -10.29 -0.80
C ALA A 221 -36.25 -11.52 -0.10
N GLU A 222 -37.56 -11.62 -0.06
CA GLU A 222 -38.27 -12.85 0.31
C GLU A 222 -37.88 -13.96 -0.68
N ALA A 223 -37.56 -15.12 -0.15
CA ALA A 223 -37.33 -16.34 -0.90
C ALA A 223 -38.59 -16.73 -1.67
N GLY A 224 -38.64 -16.34 -2.93
CA GLY A 224 -39.64 -16.81 -3.87
C GLY A 224 -39.24 -18.15 -4.46
N ASP A 225 -39.97 -19.19 -4.10
CA ASP A 225 -40.04 -20.48 -4.77
C ASP A 225 -40.38 -20.24 -6.26
N GLY A 226 -39.42 -20.52 -7.11
CA GLY A 226 -39.51 -20.31 -8.56
C GLY A 226 -38.95 -21.48 -9.34
N SER A 227 -39.68 -22.60 -9.32
CA SER A 227 -39.56 -23.66 -10.32
C SER A 227 -39.88 -23.08 -11.69
N TYR A 228 -38.94 -22.88 -12.57
CA TYR A 228 -39.03 -22.93 -14.03
C TYR A 228 -37.61 -22.93 -14.61
N LEU A 229 -37.14 -24.09 -14.96
CA LEU A 229 -36.53 -24.47 -16.23
C LEU A 229 -35.99 -25.89 -16.09
N ARG A 230 -36.82 -26.80 -16.54
CA ARG A 230 -36.46 -28.19 -16.80
C ARG A 230 -35.83 -28.27 -18.18
N ASP A 231 -34.74 -29.03 -18.20
CA ASP A 231 -34.35 -29.91 -19.28
C ASP A 231 -33.72 -29.33 -20.56
N THR A 232 -32.43 -29.53 -20.71
CA THR A 232 -31.92 -30.28 -21.86
C THR A 232 -30.60 -30.97 -21.50
N SER A 233 -30.68 -32.27 -21.60
CA SER A 233 -29.64 -33.29 -21.50
C SER A 233 -28.46 -33.07 -22.43
N SER A 234 -27.24 -33.34 -21.96
CA SER A 234 -26.31 -34.32 -22.58
C SER A 234 -24.96 -34.31 -21.85
N GLY A 235 -24.68 -35.33 -21.15
CA GLY A 235 -23.58 -36.25 -21.20
C GLY A 235 -22.18 -35.67 -21.26
N LEU A 236 -21.48 -35.59 -20.10
CA LEU A 236 -20.04 -35.86 -20.09
C LEU A 236 -19.68 -36.59 -18.79
N THR A 237 -19.19 -37.75 -18.98
CA THR A 237 -18.77 -38.78 -18.04
C THR A 237 -17.64 -38.29 -17.12
N ARG A 238 -17.82 -38.57 -15.85
CA ARG A 238 -16.86 -38.39 -14.75
C ARG A 238 -15.70 -39.37 -14.88
N PRO A 239 -14.42 -38.98 -14.85
CA PRO A 239 -13.32 -39.92 -14.76
C PRO A 239 -13.21 -40.53 -13.36
N PRO A 240 -12.70 -41.78 -13.25
CA PRO A 240 -12.74 -42.54 -12.02
C PRO A 240 -11.68 -42.12 -11.00
N LYS A 241 -12.04 -42.26 -9.72
CA LYS A 241 -11.16 -42.04 -8.56
C LYS A 241 -9.99 -43.03 -8.60
N ARG A 242 -8.75 -42.54 -8.53
CA ARG A 242 -7.55 -43.31 -8.26
C ARG A 242 -7.53 -43.78 -6.81
N LYS A 243 -7.28 -45.07 -6.62
CA LYS A 243 -7.01 -45.71 -5.32
C LYS A 243 -5.60 -45.33 -4.84
N PRO A 244 -5.35 -45.27 -3.53
CA PRO A 244 -4.01 -45.09 -3.00
C PRO A 244 -3.20 -46.37 -3.11
N ASP A 245 -1.95 -46.27 -3.57
CA ASP A 245 -0.96 -47.35 -3.56
C ASP A 245 -0.33 -47.49 -2.16
N PRO A 246 0.05 -48.75 -1.78
CA PRO A 246 0.61 -49.04 -0.47
C PRO A 246 2.11 -48.81 -0.40
N ALA A 247 2.54 -48.47 0.80
CA ALA A 247 3.88 -48.44 1.41
C ALA A 247 5.06 -49.00 0.56
N GLY A 248 6.09 -48.19 0.45
CA GLY A 248 7.42 -48.54 -0.02
C GLY A 248 8.51 -47.72 0.66
N GLU A 249 9.19 -48.38 1.54
CA GLU A 249 10.61 -48.32 1.95
C GLU A 249 11.27 -46.98 2.22
N GLU A 250 11.67 -46.80 3.49
CA GLU A 250 12.67 -45.86 4.00
C GLU A 250 14.04 -46.09 3.33
N PRO A 251 14.74 -45.00 2.94
CA PRO A 251 16.15 -45.09 2.61
C PRO A 251 17.02 -45.06 3.89
N PRO A 252 18.20 -45.73 3.89
CA PRO A 252 19.05 -45.87 5.04
C PRO A 252 19.78 -44.55 5.41
N ALA A 253 20.09 -44.42 6.69
CA ALA A 253 20.85 -43.32 7.28
C ALA A 253 22.27 -43.20 6.72
N PRO A 254 22.82 -42.01 6.57
CA PRO A 254 24.23 -41.82 6.22
C PRO A 254 25.13 -42.06 7.44
N ASP A 255 26.26 -42.73 7.17
CA ASP A 255 27.35 -43.05 8.11
C ASP A 255 28.00 -41.78 8.66
N GLU A 256 28.17 -41.76 9.98
CA GLU A 256 29.10 -40.87 10.70
C GLU A 256 30.54 -41.39 10.44
N ASP A 257 31.33 -40.66 9.68
CA ASP A 257 32.80 -40.56 9.91
C ASP A 257 33.40 -39.60 8.86
N ASP A 258 33.73 -38.37 9.28
CA ASP A 258 34.87 -37.61 8.76
C ASP A 258 35.17 -36.41 9.66
N THR A 259 36.10 -36.64 10.57
CA THR A 259 36.78 -35.61 11.33
C THR A 259 37.96 -35.10 10.51
N PRO A 260 38.09 -33.80 10.22
CA PRO A 260 39.32 -33.27 9.65
C PRO A 260 40.36 -32.99 10.72
N PRO A 261 41.67 -33.20 10.44
CA PRO A 261 42.76 -33.01 11.40
C PRO A 261 43.10 -31.53 11.61
N GLU A 262 43.50 -31.26 12.85
CA GLU A 262 44.14 -30.02 13.28
C GLU A 262 45.43 -29.72 12.47
N ALA A 263 45.58 -28.48 12.03
CA ALA A 263 46.84 -27.75 11.90
C ALA A 263 46.57 -26.23 11.88
#